data_e5788532879cc1a39428ed4b858285e4
#
_entry.id   e5788532879cc1a39428ed4b858285e4
#
_cell.length_a   1.000
_cell.length_b   1.000
_cell.length_c   1.000
_cell.angle_alpha   90.00
_cell.angle_beta   90.00
_cell.angle_gamma   90.00
#
_symmetry.space_group_name_H-M   'P 1'
#
loop_
_entity.id
_entity.type
_entity.pdbx_description
1 polymer ?
#
loop_
_entity_poly.entity_id
_entity_poly.type
_entity_poly.pdbx_seq_one_letter_code
_entity_poly.pdbx_strand_id
1 'polypeptide(L)'
;MLLFFQVSEKAAGPERISSMSYKRILTVQDISCVGQCSLTVALPILSVCGLETAVLPSAVLSTHTTGFHGYTFRDLTEDMSAIGAHWKQEGIAFDAFYTGYLGNRLQIAQVTQIMHTLGKPGCVRIVDPAMADNGTLFPGFDAAYVQAMTELCREADILLPNLTEACLLTNTPYESHFSPETIQTLLDRLTALGAGTVVLTGVGESPQTSGVVLRDKGQTRRYTHRRIDRNCHGTGDVFASAFTGAYLRGKSVYDAARIAADFTLRCIERTTDEPSHWYGVKFEPVLPELLAMLGEAGA
;
A
#
# COMPACT_ATOMS: atom_id res chain seq x y z
N MET A 1 -46.69 39.80 -40.11
CA MET A 1 -45.36 40.31 -39.82
C MET A 1 -44.97 39.70 -38.45
N LEU A 2 -44.39 38.51 -38.49
CA LEU A 2 -43.99 37.76 -37.28
C LEU A 2 -42.50 38.02 -37.04
N LEU A 3 -42.20 38.67 -35.91
CA LEU A 3 -40.81 38.89 -35.44
C LEU A 3 -40.31 37.61 -34.77
N PHE A 4 -39.28 36.96 -35.34
CA PHE A 4 -38.53 35.92 -34.70
C PHE A 4 -37.45 36.58 -33.85
N PHE A 5 -37.53 36.39 -32.50
CA PHE A 5 -36.43 36.64 -31.59
C PHE A 5 -35.50 35.45 -31.63
N GLN A 6 -34.29 35.62 -32.21
CA GLN A 6 -33.19 34.68 -32.01
C GLN A 6 -32.57 34.92 -30.61
N VAL A 7 -32.80 33.97 -29.69
CA VAL A 7 -32.03 33.90 -28.45
C VAL A 7 -30.77 33.10 -28.75
N SER A 8 -29.61 33.79 -28.74
CA SER A 8 -28.32 33.14 -28.83
C SER A 8 -27.95 32.54 -27.47
N GLU A 9 -28.25 31.28 -27.27
CA GLU A 9 -27.65 30.50 -26.20
C GLU A 9 -26.20 30.18 -26.55
N LYS A 10 -25.26 30.92 -25.93
CA LYS A 10 -23.91 30.43 -25.80
C LYS A 10 -23.93 29.26 -24.84
N ALA A 11 -24.00 28.05 -25.38
CA ALA A 11 -23.72 26.84 -24.64
C ALA A 11 -22.27 26.93 -24.11
N ALA A 12 -22.09 27.11 -22.81
CA ALA A 12 -20.82 26.86 -22.17
C ALA A 12 -20.49 25.38 -22.44
N GLY A 13 -19.45 25.16 -23.22
CA GLY A 13 -18.95 23.79 -23.44
C GLY A 13 -18.63 23.14 -22.12
N PRO A 14 -18.73 21.80 -22.00
CA PRO A 14 -18.43 21.10 -20.78
C PRO A 14 -17.01 21.50 -20.35
N GLU A 15 -16.87 21.99 -19.13
CA GLU A 15 -15.57 22.21 -18.52
C GLU A 15 -14.78 20.90 -18.70
N ARG A 16 -13.62 20.99 -19.35
CA ARG A 16 -12.71 19.86 -19.47
C ARG A 16 -12.36 19.43 -18.05
N ILE A 17 -12.98 18.36 -17.59
CA ILE A 17 -12.47 17.60 -16.45
C ILE A 17 -11.00 17.35 -16.82
N SER A 18 -10.09 17.90 -16.04
CA SER A 18 -8.67 17.67 -16.19
C SER A 18 -8.49 16.15 -16.26
N SER A 19 -8.18 15.63 -17.45
CA SER A 19 -8.05 14.21 -17.67
C SER A 19 -6.86 13.72 -16.85
N MET A 20 -7.14 13.19 -15.65
CA MET A 20 -6.11 12.45 -14.93
C MET A 20 -5.63 11.34 -15.87
N SER A 21 -4.33 11.29 -16.08
CA SER A 21 -3.73 10.22 -16.85
C SER A 21 -4.15 8.88 -16.27
N TYR A 22 -4.83 8.05 -17.07
CA TYR A 22 -5.21 6.70 -16.68
C TYR A 22 -3.93 5.89 -16.46
N LYS A 23 -3.62 5.58 -15.19
CA LYS A 23 -2.38 4.91 -14.81
C LYS A 23 -2.62 3.42 -14.63
N ARG A 24 -1.69 2.61 -15.12
CA ARG A 24 -1.63 1.17 -14.89
C ARG A 24 -0.61 0.86 -13.80
N ILE A 25 -1.05 0.24 -12.71
CA ILE A 25 -0.20 -0.22 -11.61
C ILE A 25 -0.12 -1.74 -11.62
N LEU A 26 1.07 -2.29 -11.33
CA LEU A 26 1.24 -3.70 -10.98
C LEU A 26 1.34 -3.84 -9.47
N THR A 27 0.41 -4.60 -8.86
CA THR A 27 0.55 -5.02 -7.46
C THR A 27 1.01 -6.47 -7.37
N VAL A 28 2.01 -6.73 -6.51
CA VAL A 28 2.64 -8.05 -6.34
C VAL A 28 2.50 -8.48 -4.89
N GLN A 29 1.59 -9.44 -4.65
CA GLN A 29 1.23 -9.93 -3.31
C GLN A 29 0.60 -11.32 -3.44
N ASP A 30 0.32 -12.01 -2.32
CA ASP A 30 -0.45 -13.26 -2.34
C ASP A 30 -1.95 -13.01 -2.54
N ILE A 31 -2.65 -14.07 -2.93
CA ILE A 31 -4.11 -14.14 -2.89
C ILE A 31 -4.51 -14.98 -1.68
N SER A 32 -4.95 -14.36 -0.62
CA SER A 32 -5.68 -15.02 0.46
C SER A 32 -7.16 -15.06 0.09
N CYS A 33 -7.67 -16.24 -0.31
CA CYS A 33 -9.04 -16.38 -0.85
C CYS A 33 -10.12 -15.98 0.14
N VAL A 34 -9.90 -16.23 1.43
CA VAL A 34 -10.73 -15.74 2.54
C VAL A 34 -9.82 -15.04 3.54
N GLY A 35 -10.24 -13.87 3.98
CA GLY A 35 -9.48 -12.96 4.82
C GLY A 35 -9.16 -11.67 4.06
N GLN A 36 -9.17 -10.56 4.78
CA GLN A 36 -9.02 -9.23 4.18
C GLN A 36 -7.57 -8.77 4.32
N CYS A 37 -6.71 -9.29 3.43
CA CYS A 37 -5.30 -8.93 3.33
C CYS A 37 -4.80 -9.09 1.89
N SER A 38 -3.65 -8.57 1.61
CA SER A 38 -2.90 -8.70 0.36
C SER A 38 -3.74 -8.34 -0.88
N LEU A 39 -3.74 -9.13 -1.96
CA LEU A 39 -4.43 -8.78 -3.22
C LEU A 39 -5.94 -8.60 -3.07
N THR A 40 -6.59 -9.31 -2.15
CA THR A 40 -8.04 -9.16 -1.93
C THR A 40 -8.43 -7.81 -1.32
N VAL A 41 -7.47 -7.09 -0.74
CA VAL A 41 -7.57 -5.71 -0.26
C VAL A 41 -7.03 -4.72 -1.30
N ALA A 42 -5.83 -4.98 -1.82
CA ALA A 42 -5.15 -4.04 -2.70
C ALA A 42 -5.92 -3.80 -4.01
N LEU A 43 -6.40 -4.87 -4.66
CA LEU A 43 -7.10 -4.77 -5.93
C LEU A 43 -8.37 -3.88 -5.85
N PRO A 44 -9.32 -4.12 -4.94
CA PRO A 44 -10.53 -3.27 -4.87
C PRO A 44 -10.22 -1.84 -4.46
N ILE A 45 -9.30 -1.58 -3.53
CA ILE A 45 -8.96 -0.23 -3.08
C ILE A 45 -8.29 0.57 -4.22
N LEU A 46 -7.30 -0.02 -4.91
CA LEU A 46 -6.64 0.64 -6.03
C LEU A 46 -7.60 0.88 -7.20
N SER A 47 -8.49 -0.09 -7.48
CA SER A 47 -9.51 0.05 -8.54
C SER A 47 -10.50 1.17 -8.23
N VAL A 48 -10.98 1.28 -6.98
CA VAL A 48 -11.83 2.39 -6.52
C VAL A 48 -11.11 3.74 -6.65
N CYS A 49 -9.79 3.78 -6.47
CA CYS A 49 -8.99 4.96 -6.75
C CYS A 49 -8.85 5.28 -8.24
N GLY A 50 -9.49 4.55 -9.17
CA GLY A 50 -9.47 4.82 -10.60
C GLY A 50 -8.19 4.39 -11.30
N LEU A 51 -7.45 3.44 -10.73
CA LEU A 51 -6.23 2.88 -11.33
C LEU A 51 -6.53 1.56 -12.07
N GLU A 52 -5.95 1.37 -13.25
CA GLU A 52 -5.92 0.06 -13.91
C GLU A 52 -4.96 -0.84 -13.12
N THR A 53 -5.52 -1.72 -12.29
CA THR A 53 -4.75 -2.54 -11.36
C THR A 53 -4.49 -3.92 -11.96
N ALA A 54 -3.26 -4.15 -12.44
CA ALA A 54 -2.76 -5.46 -12.80
C ALA A 54 -2.23 -6.19 -11.55
N VAL A 55 -2.30 -7.52 -11.55
CA VAL A 55 -1.88 -8.34 -10.42
C VAL A 55 -0.84 -9.37 -10.84
N LEU A 56 0.18 -9.57 -9.99
CA LEU A 56 1.11 -10.69 -10.07
C LEU A 56 1.05 -11.43 -8.74
N PRO A 57 0.31 -12.54 -8.65
CA PRO A 57 0.17 -13.25 -7.39
C PRO A 57 1.47 -13.99 -7.04
N SER A 58 1.94 -13.81 -5.79
CA SER A 58 3.10 -14.51 -5.24
C SER A 58 2.75 -15.93 -4.76
N ALA A 59 1.51 -16.09 -4.26
CA ALA A 59 0.95 -17.37 -3.82
C ALA A 59 -0.58 -17.31 -3.86
N VAL A 60 -1.22 -18.48 -3.78
CA VAL A 60 -2.66 -18.61 -3.52
C VAL A 60 -2.86 -19.43 -2.26
N LEU A 61 -3.58 -18.85 -1.30
CA LEU A 61 -3.93 -19.47 -0.03
C LEU A 61 -5.44 -19.59 0.12
N SER A 62 -5.93 -20.67 0.73
CA SER A 62 -7.37 -20.78 1.02
C SER A 62 -7.85 -19.71 2.02
N THR A 63 -6.99 -19.33 2.97
CA THR A 63 -7.18 -18.22 3.92
C THR A 63 -5.83 -17.58 4.18
N HIS A 64 -5.78 -16.39 4.78
CA HIS A 64 -4.51 -15.88 5.31
C HIS A 64 -4.01 -16.77 6.47
N THR A 65 -2.76 -16.57 6.88
CA THR A 65 -2.08 -17.49 7.80
C THR A 65 -2.36 -17.21 9.28
N THR A 66 -2.79 -16.01 9.65
CA THR A 66 -2.93 -15.62 11.06
C THR A 66 -4.28 -16.02 11.63
N GLY A 67 -4.29 -16.89 12.63
CA GLY A 67 -5.50 -17.36 13.31
C GLY A 67 -6.26 -18.48 12.59
N PHE A 68 -5.99 -18.75 11.33
CA PHE A 68 -6.50 -19.92 10.60
C PHE A 68 -5.52 -21.10 10.70
N HIS A 69 -6.05 -22.32 10.69
CA HIS A 69 -5.27 -23.56 10.76
C HIS A 69 -5.60 -24.46 9.56
N GLY A 70 -4.59 -25.20 9.07
CA GLY A 70 -4.77 -26.18 7.99
C GLY A 70 -5.13 -25.55 6.64
N TYR A 71 -4.79 -24.29 6.42
CA TYR A 71 -4.98 -23.61 5.13
C TYR A 71 -4.13 -24.27 4.03
N THR A 72 -4.62 -24.21 2.80
CA THR A 72 -3.85 -24.62 1.63
C THR A 72 -2.94 -23.49 1.18
N PHE A 73 -1.76 -23.85 0.68
CA PHE A 73 -0.78 -22.90 0.16
C PHE A 73 -0.21 -23.37 -1.17
N ARG A 74 -0.38 -22.57 -2.20
CA ARG A 74 0.24 -22.78 -3.52
C ARG A 74 1.20 -21.63 -3.79
N ASP A 75 2.50 -21.94 -3.74
CA ASP A 75 3.57 -21.03 -4.18
C ASP A 75 3.53 -20.86 -5.70
N LEU A 76 3.68 -19.61 -6.18
CA LEU A 76 3.67 -19.26 -7.61
C LEU A 76 5.03 -18.75 -8.10
N THR A 77 6.11 -19.03 -7.37
CA THR A 77 7.46 -18.60 -7.72
C THR A 77 7.86 -19.01 -9.14
N GLU A 78 7.50 -20.22 -9.55
CA GLU A 78 7.85 -20.74 -10.89
C GLU A 78 7.08 -20.02 -12.00
N ASP A 79 5.89 -19.48 -11.72
CA ASP A 79 5.04 -18.81 -12.70
C ASP A 79 5.45 -17.36 -12.95
N MET A 80 5.98 -16.66 -11.92
CA MET A 80 6.21 -15.21 -11.96
C MET A 80 7.13 -14.76 -13.10
N SER A 81 8.24 -15.47 -13.33
CA SER A 81 9.18 -15.13 -14.39
C SER A 81 8.58 -15.32 -15.78
N ALA A 82 7.78 -16.38 -15.98
CA ALA A 82 7.12 -16.67 -17.25
C ALA A 82 6.05 -15.59 -17.55
N ILE A 83 5.28 -15.19 -16.54
CA ILE A 83 4.30 -14.09 -16.63
C ILE A 83 4.99 -12.78 -17.03
N GLY A 84 6.08 -12.40 -16.34
CA GLY A 84 6.85 -11.20 -16.67
C GLY A 84 7.45 -11.22 -18.07
N ALA A 85 7.97 -12.37 -18.52
CA ALA A 85 8.49 -12.55 -19.88
C ALA A 85 7.41 -12.38 -20.94
N HIS A 86 6.23 -12.97 -20.73
CA HIS A 86 5.08 -12.80 -21.61
C HIS A 86 4.66 -11.33 -21.71
N TRP A 87 4.50 -10.63 -20.58
CA TRP A 87 4.15 -9.22 -20.59
C TRP A 87 5.16 -8.35 -21.34
N LYS A 88 6.45 -8.68 -21.22
CA LYS A 88 7.49 -8.00 -22.00
C LYS A 88 7.31 -8.23 -23.51
N GLN A 89 6.97 -9.45 -23.95
CA GLN A 89 6.71 -9.77 -25.36
C GLN A 89 5.50 -9.01 -25.91
N GLU A 90 4.45 -8.85 -25.07
CA GLU A 90 3.24 -8.10 -25.43
C GLU A 90 3.41 -6.58 -25.31
N GLY A 91 4.60 -6.07 -24.94
CA GLY A 91 4.85 -4.64 -24.77
C GLY A 91 4.09 -4.00 -23.59
N ILE A 92 3.69 -4.81 -22.62
CA ILE A 92 2.98 -4.33 -21.42
C ILE A 92 3.99 -3.63 -20.51
N ALA A 93 3.63 -2.43 -20.04
CA ALA A 93 4.45 -1.65 -19.12
C ALA A 93 3.58 -0.91 -18.10
N PHE A 94 4.17 -0.55 -16.95
CA PHE A 94 3.48 -0.04 -15.78
C PHE A 94 3.94 1.36 -15.41
N ASP A 95 3.00 2.18 -14.94
CA ASP A 95 3.27 3.52 -14.40
C ASP A 95 3.72 3.47 -12.94
N ALA A 96 3.36 2.38 -12.22
CA ALA A 96 3.79 2.15 -10.86
C ALA A 96 3.84 0.65 -10.53
N PHE A 97 4.63 0.32 -9.50
CA PHE A 97 4.64 -0.97 -8.80
C PHE A 97 4.28 -0.77 -7.35
N TYR A 98 3.53 -1.72 -6.80
CA TYR A 98 3.27 -1.82 -5.37
C TYR A 98 3.47 -3.27 -4.94
N THR A 99 4.39 -3.49 -4.00
CA THR A 99 4.66 -4.82 -3.44
C THR A 99 4.16 -4.89 -2.00
N GLY A 100 3.63 -6.05 -1.61
CA GLY A 100 3.37 -6.44 -0.25
C GLY A 100 4.03 -7.79 0.04
N TYR A 101 3.28 -8.77 0.56
CA TYR A 101 3.83 -10.06 0.95
C TYR A 101 4.43 -10.83 -0.24
N LEU A 102 5.71 -11.21 -0.09
CA LEU A 102 6.46 -12.08 -1.00
C LEU A 102 6.91 -13.32 -0.22
N GLY A 103 6.62 -14.51 -0.74
CA GLY A 103 6.77 -15.76 -0.01
C GLY A 103 8.22 -16.21 0.21
N ASN A 104 9.18 -15.77 -0.62
CA ASN A 104 10.57 -16.19 -0.52
C ASN A 104 11.53 -15.25 -1.26
N ARG A 105 12.84 -15.47 -1.06
CA ARG A 105 13.91 -14.63 -1.65
C ARG A 105 13.97 -14.67 -3.18
N LEU A 106 13.59 -15.76 -3.80
CA LEU A 106 13.57 -15.86 -5.26
C LEU A 106 12.48 -14.98 -5.85
N GLN A 107 11.31 -14.92 -5.23
CA GLN A 107 10.24 -13.98 -5.60
C GLN A 107 10.71 -12.52 -5.51
N ILE A 108 11.45 -12.16 -4.45
CA ILE A 108 12.04 -10.82 -4.30
C ILE A 108 12.94 -10.49 -5.50
N ALA A 109 13.84 -11.39 -5.87
CA ALA A 109 14.73 -11.19 -7.02
C ALA A 109 13.97 -11.08 -8.35
N GLN A 110 12.95 -11.91 -8.55
CA GLN A 110 12.09 -11.87 -9.75
C GLN A 110 11.31 -10.56 -9.85
N VAL A 111 10.73 -10.09 -8.74
CA VAL A 111 10.01 -8.81 -8.66
C VAL A 111 10.93 -7.64 -9.00
N THR A 112 12.13 -7.62 -8.44
CA THR A 112 13.14 -6.60 -8.77
C THR A 112 13.42 -6.57 -10.27
N GLN A 113 13.59 -7.74 -10.89
CA GLN A 113 13.81 -7.83 -12.34
C GLN A 113 12.59 -7.36 -13.15
N ILE A 114 11.38 -7.70 -12.72
CA ILE A 114 10.14 -7.29 -13.36
C ILE A 114 10.00 -5.76 -13.28
N MET A 115 10.28 -5.15 -12.14
CA MET A 115 10.26 -3.69 -11.98
C MET A 115 11.21 -2.99 -12.97
N HIS A 116 12.43 -3.51 -13.14
CA HIS A 116 13.41 -2.95 -14.08
C HIS A 116 13.00 -3.14 -15.54
N THR A 117 12.32 -4.26 -15.84
CA THR A 117 12.01 -4.65 -17.23
C THR A 117 10.73 -4.02 -17.75
N LEU A 118 9.71 -3.85 -16.88
CA LEU A 118 8.35 -3.46 -17.26
C LEU A 118 7.95 -2.07 -16.75
N GLY A 119 8.84 -1.37 -16.03
CA GLY A 119 8.58 0.01 -15.62
C GLY A 119 8.69 0.99 -16.77
N LYS A 120 7.68 1.85 -16.96
CA LYS A 120 7.75 2.99 -17.87
C LYS A 120 8.78 4.03 -17.38
N PRO A 121 9.30 4.90 -18.23
CA PRO A 121 10.08 6.04 -17.76
C PRO A 121 9.29 6.87 -16.72
N GLY A 122 9.90 7.10 -15.55
CA GLY A 122 9.25 7.77 -14.41
C GLY A 122 8.27 6.88 -13.61
N CYS A 123 8.33 5.57 -13.81
CA CYS A 123 7.58 4.60 -13.01
C CYS A 123 7.91 4.75 -11.53
N VAL A 124 6.89 4.70 -10.67
CA VAL A 124 7.04 4.80 -9.21
C VAL A 124 7.03 3.41 -8.58
N ARG A 125 8.03 3.12 -7.73
CA ARG A 125 8.17 1.86 -7.01
C ARG A 125 7.81 2.07 -5.54
N ILE A 126 6.69 1.51 -5.12
CA ILE A 126 6.18 1.58 -3.76
C ILE A 126 6.36 0.20 -3.12
N VAL A 127 7.18 0.13 -2.08
CA VAL A 127 7.49 -1.13 -1.39
C VAL A 127 6.93 -1.08 0.03
N ASP A 128 5.98 -1.98 0.30
CA ASP A 128 5.59 -2.39 1.63
C ASP A 128 6.40 -3.65 1.95
N PRO A 129 7.35 -3.59 2.90
CA PRO A 129 8.25 -4.71 3.18
C PRO A 129 7.60 -5.78 4.07
N ALA A 130 6.35 -6.12 3.82
CA ALA A 130 5.47 -7.01 4.59
C ALA A 130 6.14 -8.32 5.02
N MET A 131 6.89 -8.29 6.12
CA MET A 131 7.67 -9.44 6.62
C MET A 131 7.60 -9.66 8.13
N ALA A 132 7.10 -8.68 8.89
CA ALA A 132 7.16 -8.74 10.34
C ALA A 132 6.12 -7.82 10.99
N ASP A 133 5.71 -8.15 12.20
CA ASP A 133 4.86 -7.29 13.03
C ASP A 133 5.10 -7.58 14.52
N ASN A 134 4.85 -6.57 15.39
CA ASN A 134 4.98 -6.68 16.84
C ASN A 134 6.33 -7.31 17.32
N GLY A 135 7.42 -6.90 16.69
CA GLY A 135 8.78 -7.36 17.02
C GLY A 135 9.13 -8.75 16.49
N THR A 136 8.29 -9.39 15.67
CA THR A 136 8.46 -10.78 15.24
C THR A 136 8.33 -10.92 13.73
N LEU A 137 9.25 -11.65 13.10
CA LEU A 137 9.15 -12.06 11.70
C LEU A 137 7.93 -12.97 11.48
N PHE A 138 7.34 -12.88 10.31
CA PHE A 138 6.29 -13.81 9.91
C PHE A 138 6.83 -15.24 9.80
N PRO A 139 5.99 -16.26 10.02
CA PRO A 139 6.42 -17.65 9.97
C PRO A 139 7.12 -18.01 8.65
N GLY A 140 8.26 -18.67 8.76
CA GLY A 140 9.05 -19.12 7.60
C GLY A 140 10.11 -18.11 7.10
N PHE A 141 10.13 -16.90 7.61
CA PHE A 141 11.16 -15.90 7.27
C PHE A 141 12.35 -15.95 8.23
N ASP A 142 13.52 -15.62 7.71
CA ASP A 142 14.80 -15.62 8.42
C ASP A 142 15.63 -14.37 8.13
N ALA A 143 16.82 -14.28 8.71
CA ALA A 143 17.73 -13.16 8.49
C ALA A 143 18.13 -13.00 7.01
N ALA A 144 18.23 -14.10 6.26
CA ALA A 144 18.56 -14.04 4.83
C ALA A 144 17.38 -13.47 4.00
N TYR A 145 16.14 -13.71 4.44
CA TYR A 145 14.97 -13.07 3.85
C TYR A 145 14.98 -11.55 4.13
N VAL A 146 15.27 -11.12 5.37
CA VAL A 146 15.41 -9.70 5.73
C VAL A 146 16.45 -9.01 4.86
N GLN A 147 17.60 -9.66 4.63
CA GLN A 147 18.63 -9.12 3.76
C GLN A 147 18.14 -8.94 2.31
N ALA A 148 17.46 -9.95 1.75
CA ALA A 148 16.90 -9.85 0.40
C ALA A 148 15.82 -8.74 0.32
N MET A 149 14.95 -8.62 1.32
CA MET A 149 13.95 -7.55 1.40
C MET A 149 14.62 -6.18 1.51
N THR A 150 15.73 -6.06 2.23
CA THR A 150 16.51 -4.82 2.31
C THR A 150 17.03 -4.40 0.92
N GLU A 151 17.47 -5.33 0.08
CA GLU A 151 17.88 -5.02 -1.30
C GLU A 151 16.68 -4.55 -2.15
N LEU A 152 15.50 -5.15 -2.01
CA LEU A 152 14.30 -4.66 -2.68
C LEU A 152 13.93 -3.24 -2.21
N CYS A 153 14.04 -2.97 -0.91
CA CYS A 153 13.78 -1.64 -0.34
C CYS A 153 14.72 -0.55 -0.91
N ARG A 154 15.92 -0.91 -1.34
CA ARG A 154 16.85 0.04 -2.00
C ARG A 154 16.39 0.47 -3.39
N GLU A 155 15.57 -0.35 -4.03
CA GLU A 155 14.97 -0.05 -5.34
C GLU A 155 13.71 0.82 -5.23
N ALA A 156 13.22 1.08 -4.01
CA ALA A 156 11.98 1.79 -3.79
C ALA A 156 12.15 3.31 -3.92
N ASP A 157 11.18 3.96 -4.57
CA ASP A 157 11.00 5.41 -4.49
C ASP A 157 10.29 5.79 -3.18
N ILE A 158 9.38 4.91 -2.74
CA ILE A 158 8.58 5.08 -1.51
C ILE A 158 8.61 3.78 -0.70
N LEU A 159 8.96 3.87 0.59
CA LEU A 159 8.91 2.78 1.56
C LEU A 159 7.75 2.98 2.55
N LEU A 160 7.02 1.91 2.84
CA LEU A 160 5.87 1.91 3.76
C LEU A 160 6.07 0.92 4.94
N PRO A 161 7.18 0.94 5.68
CA PRO A 161 7.42 -0.01 6.76
C PRO A 161 6.59 0.29 8.00
N ASN A 162 6.26 -0.76 8.77
CA ASN A 162 5.89 -0.61 10.16
C ASN A 162 7.15 -0.50 11.07
N LEU A 163 6.96 -0.28 12.37
CA LEU A 163 8.08 -0.14 13.32
C LEU A 163 8.95 -1.39 13.41
N THR A 164 8.39 -2.58 13.32
CA THR A 164 9.14 -3.85 13.36
C THR A 164 10.03 -3.99 12.13
N GLU A 165 9.46 -3.76 10.97
CA GLU A 165 10.15 -3.82 9.69
C GLU A 165 11.24 -2.75 9.61
N ALA A 166 10.96 -1.55 10.07
CA ALA A 166 11.95 -0.47 10.15
C ALA A 166 13.16 -0.88 11.01
N CYS A 167 12.92 -1.53 12.16
CA CYS A 167 13.98 -2.04 13.02
C CYS A 167 14.81 -3.11 12.32
N LEU A 168 14.16 -4.06 11.65
CA LEU A 168 14.83 -5.15 10.92
C LEU A 168 15.68 -4.61 9.76
N LEU A 169 15.11 -3.75 8.91
CA LEU A 169 15.77 -3.16 7.75
C LEU A 169 16.99 -2.31 8.14
N THR A 170 16.95 -1.70 9.32
CA THR A 170 18.00 -0.80 9.80
C THR A 170 18.95 -1.43 10.83
N ASN A 171 18.76 -2.72 11.13
CA ASN A 171 19.47 -3.42 12.19
C ASN A 171 19.43 -2.63 13.52
N THR A 172 18.24 -2.13 13.88
CA THR A 172 17.96 -1.43 15.14
C THR A 172 17.18 -2.39 16.05
N PRO A 173 17.51 -2.52 17.35
CA PRO A 173 16.71 -3.31 18.26
C PRO A 173 15.25 -2.86 18.30
N TYR A 174 14.31 -3.82 18.29
CA TYR A 174 12.90 -3.51 18.48
C TYR A 174 12.61 -3.24 19.97
N GLU A 175 11.88 -2.19 20.23
CA GLU A 175 11.47 -1.78 21.57
C GLU A 175 9.93 -1.70 21.65
N SER A 176 9.37 -1.94 22.83
CA SER A 176 7.91 -1.80 23.05
C SER A 176 7.46 -0.33 23.05
N HIS A 177 8.42 0.59 23.20
CA HIS A 177 8.18 2.03 23.18
C HIS A 177 9.36 2.73 22.47
N PHE A 178 9.04 3.53 21.48
CA PHE A 178 10.03 4.24 20.67
C PHE A 178 10.08 5.72 21.06
N SER A 179 11.26 6.20 21.43
CA SER A 179 11.46 7.63 21.67
C SER A 179 11.42 8.42 20.34
N PRO A 180 11.15 9.72 20.38
CA PRO A 180 11.24 10.58 19.18
C PRO A 180 12.61 10.49 18.48
N GLU A 181 13.70 10.36 19.26
CA GLU A 181 15.07 10.22 18.76
C GLU A 181 15.27 8.89 18.04
N THR A 182 14.71 7.79 18.57
CA THR A 182 14.74 6.48 17.93
C THR A 182 13.99 6.52 16.60
N ILE A 183 12.78 7.12 16.58
CA ILE A 183 12.00 7.30 15.34
C ILE A 183 12.80 8.11 14.31
N GLN A 184 13.45 9.18 14.73
CA GLN A 184 14.29 9.99 13.82
C GLN A 184 15.45 9.17 13.26
N THR A 185 16.12 8.37 14.10
CA THR A 185 17.21 7.46 13.71
C THR A 185 16.73 6.42 12.70
N LEU A 186 15.56 5.81 12.91
CA LEU A 186 14.95 4.88 11.95
C LEU A 186 14.71 5.54 10.60
N LEU A 187 14.13 6.74 10.58
CA LEU A 187 13.89 7.50 9.34
C LEU A 187 15.21 7.84 8.62
N ASP A 188 16.25 8.23 9.35
CA ASP A 188 17.55 8.54 8.76
C ASP A 188 18.17 7.31 8.11
N ARG A 189 18.14 6.17 8.80
CA ARG A 189 18.69 4.91 8.27
C ARG A 189 17.88 4.35 7.11
N LEU A 190 16.54 4.40 7.16
CA LEU A 190 15.68 3.98 6.06
C LEU A 190 15.89 4.85 4.81
N THR A 191 16.01 6.16 4.97
CA THR A 191 16.33 7.07 3.87
C THR A 191 17.72 6.76 3.28
N ALA A 192 18.68 6.41 4.12
CA ALA A 192 20.04 6.03 3.68
C ALA A 192 20.06 4.70 2.88
N LEU A 193 19.00 3.87 2.91
CA LEU A 193 18.87 2.71 2.02
C LEU A 193 18.70 3.13 0.55
N GLY A 194 18.16 4.31 0.27
CA GLY A 194 17.99 4.83 -1.08
C GLY A 194 16.59 5.38 -1.38
N ALA A 195 15.60 5.11 -0.55
CA ALA A 195 14.24 5.59 -0.77
C ALA A 195 14.15 7.12 -0.62
N GLY A 196 13.60 7.79 -1.63
CA GLY A 196 13.35 9.24 -1.58
C GLY A 196 12.27 9.64 -0.58
N THR A 197 11.37 8.72 -0.29
CA THR A 197 10.26 8.91 0.64
C THR A 197 10.10 7.69 1.55
N VAL A 198 9.93 7.93 2.85
CA VAL A 198 9.65 6.91 3.87
C VAL A 198 8.38 7.29 4.61
N VAL A 199 7.43 6.38 4.75
CA VAL A 199 6.21 6.54 5.54
C VAL A 199 6.19 5.44 6.60
N LEU A 200 6.67 5.74 7.79
CA LEU A 200 6.75 4.83 8.92
C LEU A 200 5.39 4.76 9.61
N THR A 201 4.77 3.59 9.62
CA THR A 201 3.42 3.36 10.15
C THR A 201 3.44 2.84 11.60
N GLY A 202 2.28 2.96 12.27
CA GLY A 202 2.11 2.47 13.65
C GLY A 202 2.76 3.35 14.72
N VAL A 203 3.13 4.58 14.40
CA VAL A 203 3.79 5.50 15.33
C VAL A 203 2.75 6.31 16.12
N GLY A 204 2.67 6.07 17.43
CA GLY A 204 1.85 6.86 18.36
C GLY A 204 2.71 7.76 19.24
N GLU A 205 2.12 8.84 19.76
CA GLU A 205 2.75 9.72 20.78
C GLU A 205 2.40 9.30 22.19
N SER A 206 1.38 8.48 22.33
CA SER A 206 0.87 7.93 23.59
C SER A 206 0.21 6.58 23.34
N PRO A 207 -0.10 5.79 24.38
CA PRO A 207 -0.86 4.54 24.23
C PRO A 207 -2.24 4.71 23.59
N GLN A 208 -2.81 5.93 23.62
CA GLN A 208 -4.13 6.27 23.08
C GLN A 208 -4.09 6.75 21.62
N THR A 209 -2.91 6.91 21.04
CA THR A 209 -2.72 7.44 19.71
C THR A 209 -1.98 6.47 18.80
N SER A 210 -2.21 6.56 17.51
CA SER A 210 -1.48 5.90 16.45
C SER A 210 -1.40 6.83 15.25
N GLY A 211 -0.58 6.50 14.29
CA GLY A 211 -0.45 7.31 13.08
C GLY A 211 0.78 6.98 12.28
N VAL A 212 1.29 7.98 11.60
CA VAL A 212 2.46 7.86 10.73
C VAL A 212 3.45 8.99 10.96
N VAL A 213 4.72 8.68 10.81
CA VAL A 213 5.79 9.67 10.65
C VAL A 213 6.42 9.47 9.28
N LEU A 214 6.46 10.50 8.50
CA LEU A 214 6.98 10.41 7.14
C LEU A 214 8.16 11.36 6.94
N ARG A 215 9.06 10.93 6.06
CA ARG A 215 10.11 11.77 5.49
C ARG A 215 9.95 11.82 3.98
N ASP A 216 9.82 13.02 3.45
CA ASP A 216 9.75 13.29 2.01
C ASP A 216 10.63 14.48 1.69
N LYS A 217 11.54 14.33 0.71
CA LYS A 217 12.47 15.40 0.28
C LYS A 217 13.19 16.09 1.44
N GLY A 218 13.63 15.28 2.44
CA GLY A 218 14.34 15.76 3.61
C GLY A 218 13.46 16.40 4.70
N GLN A 219 12.15 16.56 4.48
CA GLN A 219 11.22 17.09 5.46
C GLN A 219 10.55 15.97 6.24
N THR A 220 10.57 16.05 7.57
CA THR A 220 9.84 15.13 8.43
C THR A 220 8.50 15.74 8.82
N ARG A 221 7.42 14.98 8.64
CA ARG A 221 6.05 15.35 9.02
C ARG A 221 5.40 14.20 9.76
N ARG A 222 4.40 14.50 10.57
CA ARG A 222 3.65 13.52 11.36
C ARG A 222 2.16 13.72 11.16
N TYR A 223 1.43 12.62 11.15
CA TYR A 223 -0.02 12.61 11.27
C TYR A 223 -0.42 11.60 12.35
N THR A 224 -1.27 12.02 13.29
CA THR A 224 -1.68 11.22 14.44
C THR A 224 -3.20 11.23 14.56
N HIS A 225 -3.76 10.07 14.87
CA HIS A 225 -5.18 9.86 15.15
C HIS A 225 -5.36 9.04 16.44
N ARG A 226 -6.60 8.91 16.91
CA ARG A 226 -6.90 8.04 18.05
C ARG A 226 -6.57 6.58 17.72
N ARG A 227 -6.01 5.85 18.67
CA ARG A 227 -5.84 4.40 18.59
C ARG A 227 -7.15 3.71 19.01
N ILE A 228 -7.54 2.69 18.27
CA ILE A 228 -8.58 1.76 18.67
C ILE A 228 -7.86 0.53 19.20
N ASP A 229 -8.17 0.14 20.43
CA ASP A 229 -7.56 -1.03 21.07
C ASP A 229 -8.23 -2.31 20.57
N ARG A 230 -7.99 -2.63 19.31
CA ARG A 230 -8.40 -3.86 18.65
C ARG A 230 -7.31 -4.29 17.68
N ASN A 231 -6.89 -5.53 17.83
CA ASN A 231 -6.01 -6.14 16.84
C ASN A 231 -6.82 -6.56 15.62
N CYS A 232 -6.52 -5.99 14.46
CA CYS A 232 -7.18 -6.28 13.19
C CYS A 232 -6.13 -6.66 12.16
N HIS A 233 -6.34 -7.80 11.48
CA HIS A 233 -5.50 -8.22 10.36
C HIS A 233 -5.79 -7.38 9.13
N GLY A 234 -4.79 -7.21 8.23
CA GLY A 234 -4.94 -6.51 6.95
C GLY A 234 -4.95 -4.97 7.03
N THR A 235 -4.75 -4.39 8.22
CA THR A 235 -4.69 -2.92 8.36
C THR A 235 -3.50 -2.31 7.62
N GLY A 236 -2.37 -3.00 7.55
CA GLY A 236 -1.20 -2.62 6.74
C GLY A 236 -1.54 -2.55 5.26
N ASP A 237 -2.15 -3.61 4.74
CA ASP A 237 -2.57 -3.68 3.32
C ASP A 237 -3.61 -2.60 2.96
N VAL A 238 -4.58 -2.34 3.87
CA VAL A 238 -5.56 -1.26 3.69
C VAL A 238 -4.87 0.10 3.64
N PHE A 239 -3.96 0.36 4.57
CA PHE A 239 -3.19 1.61 4.60
C PHE A 239 -2.35 1.78 3.34
N ALA A 240 -1.51 0.79 3.01
CA ALA A 240 -0.59 0.86 1.89
C ALA A 240 -1.31 0.98 0.55
N SER A 241 -2.45 0.29 0.38
CA SER A 241 -3.29 0.38 -0.83
C SER A 241 -3.96 1.75 -0.97
N ALA A 242 -4.53 2.29 0.11
CA ALA A 242 -5.15 3.61 0.11
C ALA A 242 -4.11 4.73 -0.09
N PHE A 243 -2.94 4.62 0.54
CA PHE A 243 -1.81 5.52 0.31
C PHE A 243 -1.38 5.52 -1.16
N THR A 244 -1.14 4.33 -1.71
CA THR A 244 -0.73 4.15 -3.10
C THR A 244 -1.76 4.74 -4.06
N GLY A 245 -3.03 4.45 -3.83
CA GLY A 245 -4.13 5.01 -4.63
C GLY A 245 -4.18 6.53 -4.58
N ALA A 246 -4.15 7.11 -3.39
CA ALA A 246 -4.18 8.57 -3.21
C ALA A 246 -2.95 9.25 -3.83
N TYR A 247 -1.75 8.69 -3.62
CA TYR A 247 -0.51 9.23 -4.18
C TYR A 247 -0.51 9.22 -5.70
N LEU A 248 -0.88 8.10 -6.32
CA LEU A 248 -0.93 7.98 -7.78
C LEU A 248 -2.02 8.86 -8.42
N ARG A 249 -3.02 9.28 -7.64
CA ARG A 249 -4.00 10.31 -8.01
C ARG A 249 -3.47 11.73 -7.88
N GLY A 250 -2.21 11.92 -7.49
CA GLY A 250 -1.55 13.23 -7.41
C GLY A 250 -1.69 13.93 -6.06
N LYS A 251 -2.15 13.23 -5.00
CA LYS A 251 -2.07 13.78 -3.65
C LYS A 251 -0.61 13.91 -3.22
N SER A 252 -0.31 14.90 -2.38
CA SER A 252 1.01 14.98 -1.74
C SER A 252 1.27 13.73 -0.88
N VAL A 253 2.53 13.39 -0.63
CA VAL A 253 2.88 12.27 0.26
C VAL A 253 2.17 12.40 1.62
N TYR A 254 2.12 13.61 2.16
CA TYR A 254 1.45 13.86 3.44
C TYR A 254 -0.06 13.64 3.36
N ASP A 255 -0.72 14.18 2.33
CA ASP A 255 -2.17 14.01 2.18
C ASP A 255 -2.53 12.56 1.88
N ALA A 256 -1.73 11.85 1.07
CA ALA A 256 -1.91 10.42 0.83
C ALA A 256 -1.79 9.61 2.13
N ALA A 257 -0.78 9.90 2.97
CA ALA A 257 -0.60 9.23 4.25
C ALA A 257 -1.75 9.55 5.23
N ARG A 258 -2.23 10.79 5.28
CA ARG A 258 -3.38 11.19 6.10
C ARG A 258 -4.65 10.48 5.64
N ILE A 259 -4.96 10.49 4.34
CA ILE A 259 -6.13 9.81 3.78
C ILE A 259 -6.08 8.32 4.10
N ALA A 260 -4.92 7.67 3.91
CA ALA A 260 -4.75 6.26 4.21
C ALA A 260 -4.95 5.95 5.70
N ALA A 261 -4.41 6.78 6.59
CA ALA A 261 -4.58 6.62 8.04
C ALA A 261 -6.05 6.81 8.47
N ASP A 262 -6.71 7.85 7.96
CA ASP A 262 -8.14 8.11 8.25
C ASP A 262 -9.02 6.98 7.71
N PHE A 263 -8.79 6.53 6.48
CA PHE A 263 -9.52 5.42 5.89
C PHE A 263 -9.34 4.13 6.69
N THR A 264 -8.10 3.78 7.05
CA THR A 264 -7.81 2.60 7.87
C THR A 264 -8.50 2.68 9.22
N LEU A 265 -8.47 3.85 9.87
CA LEU A 265 -9.19 4.07 11.13
C LEU A 265 -10.70 3.80 10.97
N ARG A 266 -11.34 4.31 9.90
CA ARG A 266 -12.76 4.05 9.61
C ARG A 266 -13.04 2.56 9.40
N CYS A 267 -12.15 1.85 8.70
CA CYS A 267 -12.28 0.40 8.52
C CYS A 267 -12.24 -0.35 9.86
N ILE A 268 -11.33 0.03 10.77
CA ILE A 268 -11.26 -0.54 12.12
C ILE A 268 -12.55 -0.23 12.90
N GLU A 269 -13.04 1.01 12.87
CA GLU A 269 -14.29 1.42 13.52
C GLU A 269 -15.47 0.57 13.05
N ARG A 270 -15.62 0.36 11.74
CA ARG A 270 -16.69 -0.47 11.15
C ARG A 270 -16.58 -1.94 11.50
N THR A 271 -15.39 -2.40 11.87
CA THR A 271 -15.17 -3.80 12.26
C THR A 271 -15.45 -4.03 13.73
N THR A 272 -15.38 -2.99 14.57
CA THR A 272 -15.44 -3.10 16.04
C THR A 272 -16.77 -3.67 16.53
N ASP A 273 -17.88 -3.42 15.83
CA ASP A 273 -19.22 -3.81 16.24
C ASP A 273 -19.54 -5.30 15.98
N GLU A 274 -18.62 -6.06 15.34
CA GLU A 274 -18.85 -7.46 14.99
C GLU A 274 -17.69 -8.36 15.41
N PRO A 275 -17.74 -8.92 16.62
CA PRO A 275 -16.67 -9.80 17.14
C PRO A 275 -16.42 -11.05 16.29
N SER A 276 -17.43 -11.56 15.59
CA SER A 276 -17.31 -12.72 14.68
C SER A 276 -16.42 -12.44 13.47
N HIS A 277 -16.25 -11.17 13.08
CA HIS A 277 -15.40 -10.74 11.97
C HIS A 277 -13.97 -10.46 12.48
N TRP A 278 -13.27 -11.51 12.91
CA TRP A 278 -11.92 -11.43 13.49
C TRP A 278 -10.80 -11.49 12.45
N TYR A 279 -11.10 -11.98 11.25
CA TYR A 279 -10.13 -12.34 10.21
C TYR A 279 -9.74 -11.20 9.26
N GLY A 280 -10.09 -9.97 9.57
CA GLY A 280 -9.71 -8.80 8.77
C GLY A 280 -10.51 -7.55 9.13
N VAL A 281 -10.25 -6.45 8.44
CA VAL A 281 -11.02 -5.22 8.59
C VAL A 281 -12.06 -5.09 7.49
N LYS A 282 -13.26 -4.63 7.84
CA LYS A 282 -14.34 -4.33 6.89
C LYS A 282 -14.03 -3.03 6.16
N PHE A 283 -13.38 -3.11 5.03
CA PHE A 283 -13.06 -1.94 4.23
C PHE A 283 -14.11 -1.64 3.15
N GLU A 284 -14.84 -2.64 2.69
CA GLU A 284 -15.81 -2.52 1.58
C GLU A 284 -16.91 -1.47 1.86
N PRO A 285 -17.54 -1.45 3.05
CA PRO A 285 -18.56 -0.44 3.34
C PRO A 285 -17.98 0.97 3.52
N VAL A 286 -16.64 1.10 3.65
CA VAL A 286 -15.93 2.38 3.82
C VAL A 286 -15.38 2.92 2.49
N LEU A 287 -15.39 2.14 1.40
CA LEU A 287 -14.90 2.58 0.09
C LEU A 287 -15.54 3.90 -0.40
N PRO A 288 -16.83 4.17 -0.20
CA PRO A 288 -17.40 5.48 -0.56
C PRO A 288 -16.78 6.65 0.22
N GLU A 289 -16.36 6.44 1.48
CA GLU A 289 -15.68 7.46 2.28
C GLU A 289 -14.27 7.74 1.71
N LEU A 290 -13.57 6.71 1.23
CA LEU A 290 -12.28 6.88 0.56
C LEU A 290 -12.41 7.77 -0.69
N LEU A 291 -13.43 7.56 -1.52
CA LEU A 291 -13.69 8.41 -2.68
C LEU A 291 -13.96 9.86 -2.28
N ALA A 292 -14.74 10.08 -1.22
CA ALA A 292 -14.99 11.42 -0.69
C ALA A 292 -13.68 12.09 -0.18
N MET A 293 -12.81 11.34 0.52
CA MET A 293 -11.50 11.84 0.98
C MET A 293 -10.57 12.19 -0.20
N LEU A 294 -10.70 11.51 -1.32
CA LEU A 294 -9.97 11.82 -2.55
C LEU A 294 -10.49 13.07 -3.28
N GLY A 295 -11.62 13.63 -2.84
CA GLY A 295 -12.24 14.81 -3.44
C GLY A 295 -13.20 14.49 -4.59
N GLU A 296 -13.70 13.26 -4.65
CA GLU A 296 -14.68 12.79 -5.63
C GLU A 296 -16.04 12.50 -4.96
N ALA A 297 -16.52 13.43 -4.13
CA ALA A 297 -17.87 13.36 -3.63
C ALA A 297 -18.85 13.79 -4.75
N GLY A 298 -19.46 12.80 -5.38
CA GLY A 298 -20.69 12.95 -6.16
C GLY A 298 -20.57 13.83 -7.40
N ALA A 299 -20.28 13.23 -8.55
CA ALA A 299 -20.77 13.74 -9.83
C ALA A 299 -22.15 13.12 -10.10
#